data_cd0dc6273ac26728cb392248ba16193c
#
_entry.id   cd0dc6273ac26728cb392248ba16193c
#
_cell.length_a   1.000
_cell.length_b   1.000
_cell.length_c   1.000
_cell.angle_alpha   90.00
_cell.angle_beta   90.00
_cell.angle_gamma   90.00
#
_symmetry.space_group_name_H-M   'P 1'
#
loop_
_entity.id
_entity.type
_entity.pdbx_description
1 polymer ?
#
loop_
_entity_poly.entity_id
_entity_poly.type
_entity_poly.pdbx_seq_one_letter_code
_entity_poly.pdbx_strand_id
1 'polypeptide(L)'
;MPMPKRASVDDYFAQLEDVQRPHLEDLRRMSLVAAPGAREELKWNLPVYVVDKNTNLWMLQNFTKHCSLRFSPDFFATQKAAVEAAGFDSGAGFVKLPYDRELPTDLLESLMQARLSDHEASTADQV
;
A
#
# COMPACT_ATOMS: atom_id res chain seq x y z
N MET A 1 -11.41 18.67 8.09
CA MET A 1 -11.71 17.87 9.30
C MET A 1 -10.60 16.85 9.48
N PRO A 2 -10.03 16.75 10.67
CA PRO A 2 -9.05 15.72 10.93
C PRO A 2 -9.69 14.34 10.80
N MET A 3 -8.91 13.37 10.36
CA MET A 3 -9.40 11.99 10.29
C MET A 3 -9.70 11.49 11.70
N PRO A 4 -10.79 10.72 11.88
CA PRO A 4 -11.07 10.13 13.18
C PRO A 4 -9.93 9.20 13.59
N LYS A 5 -9.62 9.20 14.86
CA LYS A 5 -8.58 8.32 15.39
C LYS A 5 -9.07 6.88 15.37
N ARG A 6 -8.22 5.96 14.87
CA ARG A 6 -8.53 4.53 14.84
C ARG A 6 -7.78 3.82 15.95
N ALA A 7 -8.39 2.76 16.45
CA ALA A 7 -7.80 1.97 17.53
C ALA A 7 -6.93 0.82 17.02
N SER A 8 -7.19 0.33 15.79
CA SER A 8 -6.51 -0.83 15.21
C SER A 8 -6.67 -0.82 13.70
N VAL A 9 -5.99 -1.75 13.03
CA VAL A 9 -6.19 -1.95 11.58
C VAL A 9 -7.64 -2.36 11.29
N ASP A 10 -8.20 -3.27 12.08
CA ASP A 10 -9.59 -3.67 11.90
C ASP A 10 -10.55 -2.48 12.05
N ASP A 11 -10.27 -1.60 13.01
CA ASP A 11 -11.05 -0.39 13.20
C ASP A 11 -10.94 0.56 12.00
N TYR A 12 -9.75 0.66 11.42
CA TYR A 12 -9.55 1.44 10.19
C TYR A 12 -10.53 1.00 9.09
N PHE A 13 -10.59 -0.32 8.85
CA PHE A 13 -11.48 -0.85 7.81
C PHE A 13 -12.95 -0.73 8.19
N ALA A 14 -13.27 -0.84 9.49
CA ALA A 14 -14.64 -0.69 9.97
C ALA A 14 -15.18 0.73 9.76
N GLN A 15 -14.31 1.73 9.80
CA GLN A 15 -14.70 3.14 9.65
C GLN A 15 -14.72 3.62 8.21
N LEU A 16 -14.35 2.80 7.23
CA LEU A 16 -14.37 3.19 5.82
C LEU A 16 -15.80 3.44 5.34
N GLU A 17 -15.95 4.41 4.45
CA GLU A 17 -17.20 4.62 3.74
C GLU A 17 -17.44 3.51 2.74
N ASP A 18 -18.71 3.28 2.37
CA ASP A 18 -19.09 2.19 1.48
C ASP A 18 -18.37 2.26 0.12
N VAL A 19 -18.14 3.47 -0.41
CA VAL A 19 -17.45 3.64 -1.69
C VAL A 19 -15.96 3.26 -1.60
N GLN A 20 -15.38 3.37 -0.41
CA GLN A 20 -13.97 3.09 -0.18
C GLN A 20 -13.67 1.61 0.06
N ARG A 21 -14.64 0.89 0.63
CA ARG A 21 -14.44 -0.49 1.09
C ARG A 21 -13.93 -1.46 0.03
N PRO A 22 -14.51 -1.53 -1.18
CA PRO A 22 -14.08 -2.55 -2.13
C PRO A 22 -12.58 -2.46 -2.47
N HIS A 23 -12.11 -1.26 -2.76
CA HIS A 23 -10.70 -1.07 -3.13
C HIS A 23 -9.76 -1.33 -1.94
N LEU A 24 -10.09 -0.76 -0.78
CA LEU A 24 -9.23 -0.92 0.40
C LEU A 24 -9.21 -2.36 0.90
N GLU A 25 -10.34 -3.05 0.88
CA GLU A 25 -10.40 -4.46 1.27
C GLU A 25 -9.63 -5.35 0.29
N ASP A 26 -9.71 -5.07 -1.01
CA ASP A 26 -8.92 -5.80 -2.00
C ASP A 26 -7.43 -5.57 -1.81
N LEU A 27 -7.02 -4.32 -1.55
CA LEU A 27 -5.62 -4.02 -1.27
C LEU A 27 -5.12 -4.73 0.00
N ARG A 28 -5.97 -4.82 1.02
CA ARG A 28 -5.65 -5.57 2.23
C ARG A 28 -5.40 -7.04 1.90
N ARG A 29 -6.32 -7.65 1.18
CA ARG A 29 -6.20 -9.06 0.78
C ARG A 29 -4.94 -9.30 -0.04
N MET A 30 -4.70 -8.44 -1.03
CA MET A 30 -3.50 -8.54 -1.87
C MET A 30 -2.22 -8.43 -1.06
N SER A 31 -2.19 -7.51 -0.08
CA SER A 31 -1.03 -7.32 0.77
C SER A 31 -0.73 -8.56 1.62
N LEU A 32 -1.75 -9.17 2.19
CA LEU A 32 -1.59 -10.36 3.02
C LEU A 32 -1.18 -11.58 2.19
N VAL A 33 -1.63 -11.67 0.95
CA VAL A 33 -1.23 -12.73 0.03
C VAL A 33 0.21 -12.54 -0.45
N ALA A 34 0.57 -11.30 -0.81
CA ALA A 34 1.90 -11.00 -1.32
C ALA A 34 2.98 -11.12 -0.23
N ALA A 35 2.66 -10.73 0.98
CA ALA A 35 3.61 -10.74 2.09
C ALA A 35 3.02 -11.48 3.30
N PRO A 36 2.93 -12.82 3.23
CA PRO A 36 2.29 -13.59 4.30
C PRO A 36 3.03 -13.51 5.64
N GLY A 37 4.33 -13.18 5.61
CA GLY A 37 5.11 -12.98 6.83
C GLY A 37 5.03 -11.59 7.43
N ALA A 38 4.33 -10.66 6.78
CA ALA A 38 4.21 -9.30 7.27
C ALA A 38 3.16 -9.19 8.37
N ARG A 39 3.37 -8.24 9.27
CA ARG A 39 2.37 -7.87 10.27
C ARG A 39 1.61 -6.66 9.78
N GLU A 40 0.29 -6.64 10.01
CA GLU A 40 -0.51 -5.43 9.79
C GLU A 40 -0.43 -4.59 11.07
N GLU A 41 0.09 -3.39 10.98
CA GLU A 41 0.19 -2.48 12.12
C GLU A 41 -0.44 -1.13 11.76
N LEU A 42 -1.06 -0.51 12.74
CA LEU A 42 -1.60 0.84 12.56
C LEU A 42 -0.49 1.84 12.92
N LYS A 43 -0.02 2.57 11.92
CA LYS A 43 0.99 3.63 12.08
C LYS A 43 0.48 4.89 11.39
N TRP A 44 0.66 6.03 12.02
CA TRP A 44 0.15 7.30 11.47
C TRP A 44 -1.33 7.20 11.10
N ASN A 45 -2.09 6.44 11.89
CA ASN A 45 -3.52 6.22 11.70
C ASN A 45 -3.86 5.47 10.40
N LEU A 46 -2.91 4.72 9.83
CA LEU A 46 -3.06 4.00 8.56
C LEU A 46 -2.57 2.55 8.70
N PRO A 47 -3.12 1.63 7.88
CA PRO A 47 -2.60 0.26 7.84
C PRO A 47 -1.22 0.24 7.18
N VAL A 48 -0.25 -0.35 7.86
CA VAL A 48 1.12 -0.50 7.37
C VAL A 48 1.50 -1.97 7.44
N TYR A 49 2.18 -2.46 6.43
CA TYR A 49 2.64 -3.85 6.36
C TYR A 49 4.12 -3.87 6.72
N VAL A 50 4.43 -4.56 7.81
CA VAL A 50 5.73 -4.48 8.48
C VAL A 50 6.39 -5.85 8.55
N VAL A 51 7.67 -5.91 8.23
CA VAL A 51 8.47 -7.13 8.40
C VAL A 51 9.66 -6.84 9.30
N ASP A 52 10.32 -7.90 9.75
CA ASP A 52 11.48 -7.82 10.66
C ASP A 52 11.08 -7.02 11.90
N LYS A 53 12.00 -6.28 12.48
CA LYS A 53 11.68 -5.51 13.69
C LYS A 53 10.77 -4.33 13.40
N ASN A 54 11.05 -3.58 12.33
CA ASN A 54 10.29 -2.37 12.03
C ASN A 54 10.52 -1.87 10.59
N THR A 55 10.53 -2.79 9.62
CA THR A 55 10.68 -2.42 8.22
C THR A 55 9.30 -2.28 7.60
N ASN A 56 8.92 -1.07 7.22
CA ASN A 56 7.66 -0.79 6.56
C ASN A 56 7.79 -1.13 5.08
N LEU A 57 7.00 -2.09 4.61
CA LEU A 57 6.99 -2.46 3.19
C LEU A 57 6.18 -1.48 2.38
N TRP A 58 4.91 -1.31 2.74
CA TRP A 58 4.00 -0.34 2.13
C TRP A 58 2.87 -0.04 3.09
N MET A 59 2.07 0.97 2.73
CA MET A 59 0.91 1.35 3.52
C MET A 59 -0.26 1.72 2.63
N LEU A 60 -1.46 1.64 3.18
CA LEU A 60 -2.70 1.99 2.50
C LEU A 60 -3.23 3.29 3.07
N GLN A 61 -3.81 4.13 2.20
CA GLN A 61 -4.40 5.39 2.65
C GLN A 61 -5.67 5.67 1.86
N ASN A 62 -6.76 5.96 2.56
CA ASN A 62 -8.03 6.32 1.95
C ASN A 62 -8.18 7.84 1.83
N PHE A 63 -8.77 8.25 0.72
CA PHE A 63 -9.18 9.63 0.47
C PHE A 63 -10.62 9.60 -0.02
N THR A 64 -11.23 10.77 -0.21
CA THR A 64 -12.65 10.85 -0.57
C THR A 64 -12.98 10.20 -1.91
N LYS A 65 -12.14 10.40 -2.93
CA LYS A 65 -12.41 9.92 -4.29
C LYS A 65 -11.43 8.86 -4.78
N HIS A 66 -10.39 8.58 -4.01
CA HIS A 66 -9.37 7.60 -4.37
C HIS A 66 -8.72 7.04 -3.13
N CYS A 67 -7.97 5.97 -3.29
CA CYS A 67 -7.05 5.51 -2.27
C CYS A 67 -5.65 5.45 -2.86
N SER A 68 -4.65 5.24 -2.00
CA SER A 68 -3.27 5.15 -2.42
C SER A 68 -2.60 3.92 -1.82
N LEU A 69 -1.74 3.30 -2.62
CA LEU A 69 -0.77 2.33 -2.15
C LEU A 69 0.57 3.07 -2.10
N ARG A 70 1.16 3.15 -0.91
CA ARG A 70 2.34 3.98 -0.66
C ARG A 70 3.57 3.14 -0.34
N PHE A 71 4.68 3.54 -0.94
CA PHE A 71 6.01 2.95 -0.70
C PHE A 71 6.96 4.07 -0.28
N SER A 72 8.23 3.73 -0.01
CA SER A 72 9.22 4.78 0.17
C SER A 72 9.46 5.51 -1.16
N PRO A 73 9.75 6.81 -1.14
CA PRO A 73 10.00 7.56 -2.39
C PRO A 73 11.15 6.98 -3.23
N ASP A 74 12.22 6.54 -2.58
CA ASP A 74 13.38 5.99 -3.30
C ASP A 74 13.03 4.72 -4.08
N PHE A 75 12.31 3.80 -3.44
CA PHE A 75 11.86 2.59 -4.12
C PHE A 75 10.87 2.93 -5.24
N PHE A 76 9.89 3.78 -4.93
CA PHE A 76 8.83 4.08 -5.89
C PHE A 76 9.38 4.75 -7.15
N ALA A 77 10.44 5.53 -7.04
CA ALA A 77 11.07 6.16 -8.19
C ALA A 77 11.49 5.14 -9.24
N THR A 78 11.84 3.92 -8.83
CA THR A 78 12.21 2.85 -9.77
C THR A 78 11.00 2.24 -10.49
N GLN A 79 9.78 2.48 -9.97
CA GLN A 79 8.54 1.88 -10.49
C GLN A 79 7.63 2.91 -11.17
N LYS A 80 7.94 4.19 -11.06
CA LYS A 80 7.06 5.26 -11.53
C LYS A 80 6.73 5.17 -13.01
N ALA A 81 7.70 4.82 -13.84
CA ALA A 81 7.48 4.69 -15.28
C ALA A 81 6.43 3.62 -15.59
N ALA A 82 6.46 2.49 -14.87
CA ALA A 82 5.49 1.41 -15.07
C ALA A 82 4.07 1.87 -14.65
N VAL A 83 3.98 2.64 -13.57
CA VAL A 83 2.70 3.18 -13.10
C VAL A 83 2.11 4.14 -14.12
N GLU A 84 2.93 5.04 -14.65
CA GLU A 84 2.51 6.00 -15.66
C GLU A 84 2.10 5.30 -16.96
N ALA A 85 2.88 4.28 -17.37
CA ALA A 85 2.57 3.50 -18.56
C ALA A 85 1.23 2.77 -18.46
N ALA A 86 0.82 2.41 -17.24
CA ALA A 86 -0.47 1.78 -16.99
C ALA A 86 -1.62 2.79 -16.93
N GLY A 87 -1.33 4.08 -17.02
CA GLY A 87 -2.33 5.13 -17.06
C GLY A 87 -2.83 5.58 -15.69
N PHE A 88 -2.03 5.42 -14.65
CA PHE A 88 -2.39 5.85 -13.29
C PHE A 88 -1.55 7.04 -12.86
N ASP A 89 -2.18 7.95 -12.11
CA ASP A 89 -1.47 9.08 -11.52
C ASP A 89 -0.65 8.61 -10.33
N SER A 90 0.41 9.32 -10.06
CA SER A 90 1.30 8.99 -8.94
C SER A 90 1.89 10.27 -8.35
N GLY A 91 2.38 10.13 -7.13
CA GLY A 91 3.15 11.17 -6.46
C GLY A 91 4.49 10.62 -6.01
N ALA A 92 5.16 11.33 -5.11
CA ALA A 92 6.43 10.87 -4.56
C ALA A 92 6.16 9.72 -3.58
N GLY A 93 6.24 8.50 -4.07
CA GLY A 93 6.10 7.31 -3.23
C GLY A 93 4.75 6.62 -3.27
N PHE A 94 3.80 7.08 -4.09
CA PHE A 94 2.49 6.43 -4.09
C PHE A 94 1.83 6.42 -5.47
N VAL A 95 0.97 5.43 -5.67
CA VAL A 95 0.08 5.34 -6.82
C VAL A 95 -1.34 5.69 -6.39
N LYS A 96 -2.02 6.50 -7.21
CA LYS A 96 -3.38 6.97 -6.98
C LYS A 96 -4.39 6.03 -7.62
N LEU A 97 -5.34 5.54 -6.83
CA LEU A 97 -6.31 4.52 -7.27
C LEU A 97 -7.74 5.04 -7.09
N PRO A 98 -8.32 5.63 -8.15
CA PRO A 98 -9.71 6.15 -8.06
C PRO A 98 -10.71 5.02 -7.80
N TYR A 99 -11.74 5.31 -7.00
CA TYR A 99 -12.76 4.30 -6.68
C TYR A 99 -13.67 3.96 -7.85
N ASP A 100 -13.81 4.87 -8.81
CA ASP A 100 -14.64 4.66 -9.99
C ASP A 100 -13.92 3.90 -11.11
N ARG A 101 -12.74 3.37 -10.82
CA ARG A 101 -11.91 2.65 -11.77
C ARG A 101 -11.46 1.34 -11.13
N GLU A 102 -11.45 0.25 -11.90
CA GLU A 102 -10.99 -1.04 -11.40
C GLU A 102 -9.54 -0.96 -10.94
N LEU A 103 -9.22 -1.69 -9.87
CA LEU A 103 -7.84 -1.79 -9.43
C LEU A 103 -6.99 -2.50 -10.49
N PRO A 104 -5.82 -1.95 -10.82
CA PRO A 104 -4.89 -2.61 -11.75
C PRO A 104 -4.13 -3.72 -11.02
N THR A 105 -4.79 -4.87 -10.82
CA THR A 105 -4.26 -5.93 -9.95
C THR A 105 -2.88 -6.41 -10.37
N ASP A 106 -2.64 -6.60 -11.67
CA ASP A 106 -1.33 -7.05 -12.16
C ASP A 106 -0.23 -6.04 -11.83
N LEU A 107 -0.51 -4.74 -12.04
CA LEU A 107 0.43 -3.69 -11.69
C LEU A 107 0.71 -3.67 -10.19
N LEU A 108 -0.34 -3.74 -9.37
CA LEU A 108 -0.20 -3.68 -7.92
C LEU A 108 0.57 -4.89 -7.38
N GLU A 109 0.29 -6.09 -7.89
CA GLU A 109 1.05 -7.28 -7.53
C GLU A 109 2.52 -7.14 -7.91
N SER A 110 2.78 -6.59 -9.09
CA SER A 110 4.14 -6.33 -9.56
C SER A 110 4.89 -5.36 -8.66
N LEU A 111 4.23 -4.29 -8.21
CA LEU A 111 4.82 -3.32 -7.29
C LEU A 111 5.13 -3.96 -5.93
N MET A 112 4.21 -4.77 -5.41
CA MET A 112 4.41 -5.46 -4.14
C MET A 112 5.57 -6.46 -4.22
N GLN A 113 5.63 -7.24 -5.30
CA GLN A 113 6.71 -8.21 -5.50
C GLN A 113 8.06 -7.52 -5.69
N ALA A 114 8.08 -6.41 -6.42
CA ALA A 114 9.32 -5.65 -6.60
C ALA A 114 9.82 -5.09 -5.27
N ARG A 115 8.90 -4.63 -4.40
CA ARG A 115 9.28 -4.12 -3.08
C ARG A 115 9.85 -5.23 -2.19
N LEU A 116 9.24 -6.41 -2.24
CA LEU A 116 9.73 -7.56 -1.48
C LEU A 116 11.13 -7.98 -1.95
N SER A 117 11.35 -8.01 -3.27
CA SER A 117 12.66 -8.33 -3.84
C SER A 117 13.70 -7.29 -3.45
N ASP A 118 13.33 -6.01 -3.46
CA ASP A 118 14.21 -4.91 -3.04
C ASP A 118 14.62 -5.05 -1.58
N HIS A 119 13.68 -5.42 -0.72
CA HIS A 119 13.96 -5.64 0.70
C HIS A 119 14.89 -6.85 0.89
N GLU A 120 14.65 -7.96 0.19
CA GLU A 120 15.48 -9.15 0.28
C GLU A 120 16.91 -8.86 -0.16
N ALA A 121 17.08 -8.13 -1.27
CA ALA A 121 18.41 -7.74 -1.77
C ALA A 121 19.13 -6.86 -0.76
N SER A 122 18.44 -5.91 -0.16
CA SER A 122 19.00 -5.02 0.86
C SER A 122 19.45 -5.79 2.10
N THR A 123 18.65 -6.79 2.52
CA THR A 123 18.98 -7.63 3.67
C THR A 123 20.19 -8.52 3.36
N ALA A 124 20.26 -9.08 2.16
CA ALA A 124 21.38 -9.92 1.73
C ALA A 124 22.70 -9.14 1.72
N ASP A 125 22.67 -7.87 1.32
CA ASP A 125 23.85 -7.01 1.27
C ASP A 125 24.41 -6.68 2.66
N GLN A 126 23.63 -6.89 3.70
CA GLN A 126 24.02 -6.61 5.08
C GLN A 126 24.67 -7.79 5.79
N VAL A 127 24.80 -8.91 5.14
CA VAL A 127 25.36 -10.13 5.73
C VAL A 127 26.89 -10.13 5.59
#